data_28e63c755ba3cb797d149f0b8f66ca52
#
_entry.id   28e63c755ba3cb797d149f0b8f66ca52
#
_cell.length_a   1.000
_cell.length_b   1.000
_cell.length_c   1.000
_cell.angle_alpha   90.00
_cell.angle_beta   90.00
_cell.angle_gamma   90.00
#
_symmetry.space_group_name_H-M   'P 1'
#
loop_
_entity.id
_entity.type
_entity.pdbx_description
1 polymer ?
#
loop_
_entity_poly.entity_id
_entity_poly.type
_entity_poly.pdbx_seq_one_letter_code
_entity_poly.pdbx_strand_id
1 'polypeptide(L)'
;MPNQVLSPSDFVAILNQTLEVAYPMVIIEGELSNFRVSKNRWVYFDLQDDNASVKFFGTVYNLPGPLEDGLKVQVIGYPRMHPRFGFSINIQTIAPVGAGSIKKAADLLRAKLEAEGLFDVSRKRVLPRWPKNVALITAANSAAYADFVKIMDERWGGVDIHFSDVYVQGTKAPLQIVKAIEHFNRLPVLPDVLVVTRGGGSAEDLAWFNDERVVRAVAASRIPTLVAVGHEVDIILAELAADLRASTPSNAAQLLVPDRTEIIAELAATRSKLTDSLVQSFELTLRDLQESRRYLTSKALLYLDNLSEQLESRRKIFSIFDPRSALRRGYAVIRSRGRHINSVAGLTLGELLQIQLADGTITAKTEEINT
;
A
#
# COMPACT_ATOMS: atom_id res chain seq x y z
N MET A 1 -50.13 30.26 49.99
CA MET A 1 -51.24 30.14 49.05
C MET A 1 -52.47 29.64 49.87
N PRO A 2 -53.58 30.30 49.87
CA PRO A 2 -54.74 29.83 50.64
C PRO A 2 -55.44 28.70 49.88
N ASN A 3 -55.74 27.62 50.55
CA ASN A 3 -56.66 26.50 50.31
C ASN A 3 -57.36 26.38 48.91
N GLN A 4 -56.62 26.34 47.82
CA GLN A 4 -57.17 26.04 46.51
C GLN A 4 -57.20 24.52 46.34
N VAL A 5 -58.37 23.94 46.13
CA VAL A 5 -58.48 22.51 45.79
C VAL A 5 -58.00 22.31 44.39
N LEU A 6 -56.91 21.53 44.23
CA LEU A 6 -56.32 21.21 42.94
C LEU A 6 -56.78 19.82 42.46
N SER A 7 -56.95 19.65 41.17
CA SER A 7 -57.09 18.32 40.61
C SER A 7 -55.71 17.62 40.63
N PRO A 8 -55.64 16.27 40.62
CA PRO A 8 -54.36 15.55 40.47
C PRO A 8 -53.53 15.99 39.27
N SER A 9 -54.16 16.31 38.15
CA SER A 9 -53.50 16.78 36.93
C SER A 9 -52.92 18.20 37.12
N ASP A 10 -53.65 19.10 37.80
CA ASP A 10 -53.16 20.45 38.07
C ASP A 10 -52.00 20.43 39.04
N PHE A 11 -52.07 19.56 40.08
CA PHE A 11 -50.96 19.38 41.00
C PHE A 11 -49.69 18.88 40.32
N VAL A 12 -49.78 17.85 39.43
CA VAL A 12 -48.66 17.32 38.65
C VAL A 12 -48.09 18.39 37.73
N ALA A 13 -48.92 19.21 37.10
CA ALA A 13 -48.47 20.29 36.24
C ALA A 13 -47.70 21.36 37.01
N ILE A 14 -48.22 21.83 38.16
CA ILE A 14 -47.57 22.81 39.03
C ILE A 14 -46.24 22.25 39.55
N LEU A 15 -46.21 20.98 40.00
CA LEU A 15 -44.99 20.33 40.49
C LEU A 15 -43.93 20.24 39.41
N ASN A 16 -44.30 19.85 38.20
CA ASN A 16 -43.37 19.80 37.08
C ASN A 16 -42.82 21.18 36.72
N GLN A 17 -43.65 22.22 36.72
CA GLN A 17 -43.21 23.59 36.51
C GLN A 17 -42.23 24.04 37.62
N THR A 18 -42.51 23.69 38.88
CA THR A 18 -41.62 23.98 40.01
C THR A 18 -40.29 23.25 39.85
N LEU A 19 -40.32 21.95 39.49
CA LEU A 19 -39.12 21.16 39.27
C LEU A 19 -38.28 21.72 38.12
N GLU A 20 -38.90 22.12 37.03
CA GLU A 20 -38.22 22.68 35.86
C GLU A 20 -37.53 24.01 36.16
N VAL A 21 -38.14 24.85 37.02
CA VAL A 21 -37.57 26.13 37.46
C VAL A 21 -36.45 25.93 38.51
N ALA A 22 -36.70 25.05 39.51
CA ALA A 22 -35.76 24.84 40.61
C ALA A 22 -34.59 23.92 40.24
N TYR A 23 -34.84 22.92 39.42
CA TYR A 23 -33.87 21.87 39.00
C TYR A 23 -33.95 21.60 37.49
N PRO A 24 -33.60 22.57 36.65
CA PRO A 24 -33.69 22.40 35.18
C PRO A 24 -32.80 21.29 34.69
N MET A 25 -31.72 20.97 35.42
CA MET A 25 -30.82 19.86 35.19
C MET A 25 -30.16 19.45 36.49
N VAL A 26 -30.06 18.16 36.73
CA VAL A 26 -29.37 17.60 37.91
C VAL A 26 -28.29 16.63 37.45
N ILE A 27 -27.21 16.57 38.20
CA ILE A 27 -26.14 15.60 38.07
C ILE A 27 -26.14 14.75 39.30
N ILE A 28 -26.33 13.45 39.15
CA ILE A 28 -26.41 12.52 40.31
C ILE A 28 -25.43 11.38 40.04
N GLU A 29 -24.64 11.10 41.07
CA GLU A 29 -23.68 9.99 41.09
C GLU A 29 -24.11 8.96 42.12
N GLY A 30 -24.08 7.69 41.77
CA GLY A 30 -24.47 6.60 42.65
C GLY A 30 -24.18 5.24 42.06
N GLU A 31 -24.50 4.22 42.83
CA GLU A 31 -24.40 2.83 42.36
C GLU A 31 -25.68 2.44 41.62
N LEU A 32 -25.52 1.83 40.47
CA LEU A 32 -26.61 1.36 39.61
C LEU A 32 -27.26 0.11 40.23
N SER A 33 -28.57 0.13 40.37
CA SER A 33 -29.35 -1.01 40.84
C SER A 33 -30.67 -1.14 40.08
N ASN A 34 -31.25 -2.35 40.06
CA ASN A 34 -32.50 -2.67 39.38
C ASN A 34 -32.53 -2.31 37.91
N PHE A 35 -31.37 -2.39 37.20
CA PHE A 35 -31.25 -2.02 35.79
C PHE A 35 -32.09 -2.95 34.91
N ARG A 36 -33.00 -2.36 34.12
CA ARG A 36 -33.90 -3.10 33.23
C ARG A 36 -34.08 -2.36 31.88
N VAL A 37 -34.01 -3.14 30.81
CA VAL A 37 -34.36 -2.67 29.49
C VAL A 37 -35.70 -3.28 29.10
N SER A 38 -36.69 -2.45 28.82
CA SER A 38 -38.01 -2.89 28.36
C SER A 38 -38.23 -2.62 26.89
N LYS A 39 -38.71 -3.64 26.18
CA LYS A 39 -39.01 -3.59 24.72
C LYS A 39 -37.85 -3.09 23.87
N ASN A 40 -36.61 -3.36 24.27
CA ASN A 40 -35.39 -2.86 23.63
C ASN A 40 -35.35 -1.35 23.35
N ARG A 41 -36.15 -0.58 24.11
CA ARG A 41 -36.28 0.86 23.89
C ARG A 41 -36.18 1.66 25.16
N TRP A 42 -36.81 1.21 26.23
CA TRP A 42 -36.96 1.96 27.48
C TRP A 42 -36.03 1.39 28.53
N VAL A 43 -35.38 2.28 29.26
CA VAL A 43 -34.44 1.94 30.35
C VAL A 43 -34.99 2.47 31.64
N TYR A 44 -34.95 1.62 32.66
CA TYR A 44 -35.33 1.91 34.02
C TYR A 44 -34.23 1.40 34.94
N PHE A 45 -33.84 2.19 35.94
CA PHE A 45 -32.93 1.80 36.99
C PHE A 45 -33.07 2.73 38.19
N ASP A 46 -32.46 2.34 39.27
CA ASP A 46 -32.32 3.15 40.45
C ASP A 46 -30.83 3.49 40.63
N LEU A 47 -30.52 4.73 41.06
CA LEU A 47 -29.22 5.06 41.63
C LEU A 47 -29.37 5.12 43.13
N GLN A 48 -28.48 4.42 43.82
CA GLN A 48 -28.48 4.34 45.29
C GLN A 48 -27.13 4.76 45.85
N ASP A 49 -27.21 5.29 47.07
CA ASP A 49 -26.10 5.45 47.99
C ASP A 49 -26.50 4.79 49.33
N ASP A 50 -25.71 4.99 50.39
CA ASP A 50 -25.94 4.36 51.70
C ASP A 50 -27.28 4.78 52.35
N ASN A 51 -27.91 5.88 51.89
CA ASN A 51 -29.05 6.48 52.57
C ASN A 51 -30.29 6.65 51.68
N ALA A 52 -30.13 6.67 50.36
CA ALA A 52 -31.22 7.02 49.46
C ALA A 52 -31.17 6.26 48.14
N SER A 53 -32.32 6.15 47.49
CA SER A 53 -32.44 5.61 46.15
C SER A 53 -33.33 6.50 45.29
N VAL A 54 -32.93 6.80 44.08
CA VAL A 54 -33.68 7.65 43.13
C VAL A 54 -33.91 6.90 41.82
N LYS A 55 -35.14 6.98 41.32
CA LYS A 55 -35.55 6.31 40.06
C LYS A 55 -35.18 7.11 38.86
N PHE A 56 -34.68 6.40 37.84
CA PHE A 56 -34.32 6.96 36.54
C PHE A 56 -35.11 6.29 35.43
N PHE A 57 -35.40 7.10 34.41
CA PHE A 57 -36.08 6.68 33.20
C PHE A 57 -35.41 7.28 31.95
N GLY A 58 -35.26 6.49 30.94
CA GLY A 58 -34.68 6.96 29.65
C GLY A 58 -34.88 5.99 28.52
N THR A 59 -34.06 6.15 27.49
CA THR A 59 -34.04 5.27 26.31
C THR A 59 -32.69 4.60 26.18
N VAL A 60 -32.62 3.50 25.49
CA VAL A 60 -31.35 2.80 25.18
C VAL A 60 -30.35 3.70 24.42
N TYR A 61 -30.84 4.73 23.70
CA TYR A 61 -30.00 5.72 23.01
C TYR A 61 -29.22 6.65 23.94
N ASN A 62 -29.62 6.71 25.23
CA ASN A 62 -28.92 7.48 26.26
C ASN A 62 -27.76 6.73 26.92
N LEU A 63 -27.68 5.41 26.66
CA LEU A 63 -26.63 4.54 27.23
C LEU A 63 -25.33 4.64 26.44
N PRO A 64 -24.16 4.63 27.11
CA PRO A 64 -22.85 4.54 26.45
C PRO A 64 -22.53 3.13 25.91
N GLY A 65 -23.28 2.12 26.37
CA GLY A 65 -23.13 0.71 26.08
C GLY A 65 -23.92 -0.14 27.06
N PRO A 66 -23.65 -1.45 27.17
CA PRO A 66 -24.28 -2.31 28.17
C PRO A 66 -23.81 -1.91 29.58
N LEU A 67 -24.76 -1.88 30.49
CA LEU A 67 -24.53 -1.59 31.88
C LEU A 67 -25.14 -2.70 32.74
N GLU A 68 -24.63 -2.89 33.96
CA GLU A 68 -25.13 -3.86 34.92
C GLU A 68 -25.16 -3.29 36.34
N ASP A 69 -25.91 -3.93 37.21
CA ASP A 69 -26.03 -3.52 38.62
C ASP A 69 -24.64 -3.58 39.30
N GLY A 70 -24.43 -2.64 40.25
CA GLY A 70 -23.19 -2.49 40.98
C GLY A 70 -22.14 -1.57 40.27
N LEU A 71 -22.43 -1.05 39.07
CA LEU A 71 -21.58 -0.04 38.48
C LEU A 71 -21.83 1.33 39.10
N LYS A 72 -20.76 2.03 39.43
CA LYS A 72 -20.84 3.43 39.84
C LYS A 72 -20.94 4.31 38.61
N VAL A 73 -22.02 5.08 38.50
CA VAL A 73 -22.32 5.91 37.31
C VAL A 73 -22.71 7.32 37.75
N GLN A 74 -22.45 8.27 36.85
CA GLN A 74 -22.95 9.63 36.93
C GLN A 74 -24.00 9.83 35.84
N VAL A 75 -25.17 10.31 36.25
CA VAL A 75 -26.30 10.58 35.35
C VAL A 75 -26.62 12.05 35.34
N ILE A 76 -26.72 12.61 34.15
CA ILE A 76 -27.26 13.94 33.90
C ILE A 76 -28.68 13.78 33.40
N GLY A 77 -29.60 14.46 34.03
CA GLY A 77 -31.01 14.39 33.70
C GLY A 77 -31.83 15.51 34.28
N TYR A 78 -33.12 15.45 34.07
CA TYR A 78 -34.05 16.41 34.62
C TYR A 78 -35.19 15.69 35.37
N PRO A 79 -35.50 16.12 36.59
CA PRO A 79 -36.53 15.52 37.43
C PRO A 79 -37.92 15.80 36.84
N ARG A 80 -38.77 14.79 36.86
CA ARG A 80 -40.15 14.90 36.37
C ARG A 80 -41.09 13.99 37.13
N MET A 81 -42.29 14.49 37.38
CA MET A 81 -43.40 13.71 37.89
C MET A 81 -44.25 13.23 36.70
N HIS A 82 -44.27 11.92 36.48
CA HIS A 82 -45.14 11.34 35.46
C HIS A 82 -46.56 11.13 36.01
N PRO A 83 -47.64 11.46 35.28
CA PRO A 83 -49.03 11.40 35.81
C PRO A 83 -49.44 10.01 36.33
N ARG A 84 -48.87 8.93 35.83
CA ARG A 84 -49.20 7.54 36.22
C ARG A 84 -48.09 6.77 36.90
N PHE A 85 -46.82 7.13 36.67
CA PHE A 85 -45.68 6.32 37.10
C PHE A 85 -44.89 6.97 38.25
N GLY A 86 -45.30 8.17 38.69
CA GLY A 86 -44.66 8.86 39.81
C GLY A 86 -43.41 9.63 39.44
N PHE A 87 -42.59 9.91 40.42
CA PHE A 87 -41.35 10.70 40.26
C PHE A 87 -40.25 9.85 39.66
N SER A 88 -39.54 10.42 38.69
CA SER A 88 -38.30 9.87 38.15
C SER A 88 -37.46 10.98 37.54
N ILE A 89 -36.17 10.72 37.35
CA ILE A 89 -35.26 11.59 36.61
C ILE A 89 -35.16 11.06 35.17
N ASN A 90 -35.51 11.92 34.23
CA ASN A 90 -35.39 11.60 32.82
C ASN A 90 -33.93 11.74 32.40
N ILE A 91 -33.31 10.65 31.95
CA ILE A 91 -31.91 10.56 31.58
C ILE A 91 -31.62 11.36 30.31
N GLN A 92 -30.65 12.26 30.37
CA GLN A 92 -30.05 12.89 29.20
C GLN A 92 -28.75 12.16 28.83
N THR A 93 -27.89 11.91 29.81
CA THR A 93 -26.59 11.22 29.61
C THR A 93 -26.26 10.41 30.84
N ILE A 94 -25.66 9.26 30.66
CA ILE A 94 -25.10 8.41 31.70
C ILE A 94 -23.68 8.04 31.38
N ALA A 95 -22.80 8.07 32.36
CA ALA A 95 -21.38 7.69 32.17
C ALA A 95 -20.91 6.91 33.42
N PRO A 96 -20.14 5.82 33.24
CA PRO A 96 -19.44 5.17 34.33
C PRO A 96 -18.41 6.12 34.97
N VAL A 97 -18.27 6.07 36.28
CA VAL A 97 -17.28 6.86 37.00
C VAL A 97 -16.45 5.98 37.94
N GLY A 98 -15.16 6.39 38.08
CA GLY A 98 -14.17 5.59 38.79
C GLY A 98 -13.57 4.48 37.94
N ALA A 99 -12.27 4.25 38.10
CA ALA A 99 -11.50 3.36 37.25
C ALA A 99 -12.07 1.93 37.10
N GLY A 100 -12.61 1.38 38.22
CA GLY A 100 -13.21 0.04 38.25
C GLY A 100 -14.47 -0.06 37.36
N SER A 101 -15.39 0.89 37.51
CA SER A 101 -16.66 0.91 36.74
C SER A 101 -16.43 1.24 35.26
N ILE A 102 -15.52 2.16 34.98
CA ILE A 102 -15.12 2.49 33.59
C ILE A 102 -14.55 1.24 32.88
N LYS A 103 -13.62 0.53 33.55
CA LYS A 103 -13.04 -0.69 33.00
C LYS A 103 -14.10 -1.78 32.81
N LYS A 104 -14.94 -2.03 33.82
CA LYS A 104 -15.99 -3.05 33.74
C LYS A 104 -16.99 -2.77 32.61
N ALA A 105 -17.44 -1.51 32.47
CA ALA A 105 -18.32 -1.11 31.39
C ALA A 105 -17.65 -1.30 29.98
N ALA A 106 -16.37 -0.96 29.86
CA ALA A 106 -15.61 -1.18 28.65
C ALA A 106 -15.47 -2.68 28.30
N ASP A 107 -15.22 -3.53 29.32
CA ASP A 107 -15.12 -4.98 29.13
C ASP A 107 -16.46 -5.60 28.67
N LEU A 108 -17.57 -5.18 29.24
CA LEU A 108 -18.93 -5.58 28.84
C LEU A 108 -19.21 -5.19 27.36
N LEU A 109 -18.88 -3.95 27.01
CA LEU A 109 -19.07 -3.45 25.66
C LEU A 109 -18.14 -4.17 24.68
N ARG A 110 -16.90 -4.40 25.06
CA ARG A 110 -15.94 -5.17 24.27
C ARG A 110 -16.49 -6.55 23.94
N ALA A 111 -16.91 -7.32 24.96
CA ALA A 111 -17.44 -8.66 24.75
C ALA A 111 -18.65 -8.67 23.81
N LYS A 112 -19.55 -7.69 23.92
CA LYS A 112 -20.70 -7.53 23.02
C LYS A 112 -20.28 -7.29 21.59
N LEU A 113 -19.39 -6.31 21.35
CA LEU A 113 -18.98 -5.91 20.01
C LEU A 113 -18.06 -6.94 19.35
N GLU A 114 -17.29 -7.68 20.13
CA GLU A 114 -16.46 -8.80 19.66
C GLU A 114 -17.34 -9.97 19.19
N ALA A 115 -18.41 -10.29 19.93
CA ALA A 115 -19.40 -11.28 19.51
C ALA A 115 -20.14 -10.87 18.21
N GLU A 116 -20.29 -9.59 17.95
CA GLU A 116 -20.83 -9.05 16.70
C GLU A 116 -19.78 -9.00 15.55
N GLY A 117 -18.51 -9.33 15.81
CA GLY A 117 -17.43 -9.33 14.81
C GLY A 117 -16.95 -7.93 14.40
N LEU A 118 -17.22 -6.88 15.23
CA LEU A 118 -16.83 -5.51 14.87
C LEU A 118 -15.30 -5.30 14.83
N PHE A 119 -14.55 -6.11 15.55
CA PHE A 119 -13.09 -6.01 15.68
C PHE A 119 -12.34 -6.98 14.77
N ASP A 120 -13.04 -7.72 13.91
CA ASP A 120 -12.41 -8.71 13.03
C ASP A 120 -11.38 -8.08 12.11
N VAL A 121 -10.21 -8.72 12.03
CA VAL A 121 -9.11 -8.27 11.16
C VAL A 121 -9.52 -8.24 9.67
N SER A 122 -10.43 -9.14 9.28
CA SER A 122 -10.96 -9.20 7.90
C SER A 122 -11.72 -7.94 7.47
N ARG A 123 -12.20 -7.14 8.42
CA ARG A 123 -12.89 -5.88 8.14
C ARG A 123 -11.94 -4.71 7.95
N LYS A 124 -10.69 -4.84 8.43
CA LYS A 124 -9.72 -3.74 8.42
C LYS A 124 -9.18 -3.51 7.03
N ARG A 125 -9.26 -2.27 6.59
CA ARG A 125 -8.80 -1.80 5.28
C ARG A 125 -7.38 -1.28 5.38
N VAL A 126 -6.63 -1.43 4.29
CA VAL A 126 -5.30 -0.83 4.16
C VAL A 126 -5.46 0.65 3.87
N LEU A 127 -4.76 1.51 4.60
CA LEU A 127 -4.73 2.92 4.32
C LEU A 127 -3.95 3.20 3.02
N PRO A 128 -4.34 4.22 2.24
CA PRO A 128 -3.59 4.63 1.06
C PRO A 128 -2.19 5.13 1.45
N ARG A 129 -1.19 4.69 0.73
CA ARG A 129 0.23 5.07 0.98
C ARG A 129 0.50 6.57 0.76
N TRP A 130 -0.32 7.21 -0.07
CA TRP A 130 -0.17 8.61 -0.51
C TRP A 130 -1.52 9.33 -0.42
N PRO A 131 -2.04 9.61 0.80
CA PRO A 131 -3.29 10.33 0.93
C PRO A 131 -3.13 11.77 0.46
N LYS A 132 -4.10 12.27 -0.29
CA LYS A 132 -4.17 13.67 -0.72
C LYS A 132 -5.11 14.47 0.15
N ASN A 133 -6.22 13.85 0.57
CA ASN A 133 -7.27 14.47 1.35
C ASN A 133 -7.46 13.70 2.66
N VAL A 134 -7.22 14.34 3.78
CA VAL A 134 -7.33 13.75 5.13
C VAL A 134 -8.41 14.47 5.91
N ALA A 135 -9.41 13.73 6.40
CA ALA A 135 -10.37 14.25 7.37
C ALA A 135 -9.78 14.14 8.78
N LEU A 136 -9.63 15.23 9.47
CA LEU A 136 -9.10 15.26 10.84
C LEU A 136 -10.20 15.68 11.82
N ILE A 137 -10.52 14.80 12.79
CA ILE A 137 -11.49 15.02 13.86
C ILE A 137 -10.74 15.14 15.19
N THR A 138 -10.69 16.33 15.73
CA THR A 138 -10.06 16.63 17.03
C THR A 138 -10.51 18.01 17.54
N ALA A 139 -10.03 18.45 18.71
CA ALA A 139 -10.30 19.80 19.20
C ALA A 139 -9.32 20.81 18.60
N ALA A 140 -9.82 21.97 18.13
CA ALA A 140 -9.04 23.01 17.44
C ALA A 140 -7.86 23.54 18.27
N ASN A 141 -8.06 23.75 19.57
CA ASN A 141 -7.05 24.33 20.46
C ASN A 141 -6.29 23.25 21.25
N SER A 142 -6.06 22.08 20.64
CA SER A 142 -5.37 20.96 21.29
C SER A 142 -3.93 20.81 20.78
N ALA A 143 -3.04 20.33 21.66
CA ALA A 143 -1.70 19.91 21.25
C ALA A 143 -1.77 18.82 20.19
N ALA A 144 -2.78 17.93 20.26
CA ALA A 144 -2.99 16.88 19.26
C ALA A 144 -3.17 17.42 17.85
N TYR A 145 -3.95 18.48 17.67
CA TYR A 145 -4.10 19.17 16.38
C TYR A 145 -2.78 19.76 15.89
N ALA A 146 -2.11 20.52 16.76
CA ALA A 146 -0.87 21.19 16.40
C ALA A 146 0.24 20.20 16.01
N ASP A 147 0.41 19.14 16.81
CA ASP A 147 1.41 18.11 16.57
C ASP A 147 1.12 17.32 15.28
N PHE A 148 -0.14 16.95 15.05
CA PHE A 148 -0.52 16.23 13.83
C PHE A 148 -0.23 17.04 12.58
N VAL A 149 -0.71 18.30 12.52
CA VAL A 149 -0.53 19.17 11.35
C VAL A 149 0.95 19.48 11.11
N LYS A 150 1.69 19.79 12.18
CA LYS A 150 3.13 20.05 12.10
C LYS A 150 3.90 18.88 11.47
N ILE A 151 3.67 17.66 11.97
CA ILE A 151 4.38 16.46 11.46
C ILE A 151 3.96 16.13 10.02
N MET A 152 2.68 16.31 9.68
CA MET A 152 2.21 16.13 8.30
C MET A 152 2.93 17.06 7.33
N ASP A 153 3.09 18.34 7.70
CA ASP A 153 3.76 19.33 6.88
C ASP A 153 5.28 19.09 6.78
N GLU A 154 5.93 18.78 7.90
CA GLU A 154 7.37 18.50 7.94
C GLU A 154 7.76 17.24 7.16
N ARG A 155 6.97 16.18 7.26
CA ARG A 155 7.30 14.89 6.63
C ARG A 155 6.96 14.82 5.14
N TRP A 156 5.84 15.40 4.74
CA TRP A 156 5.34 15.26 3.37
C TRP A 156 4.98 16.58 2.71
N GLY A 157 4.16 17.40 3.39
CA GLY A 157 3.55 18.61 2.84
C GLY A 157 2.53 18.34 1.73
N GLY A 158 1.72 19.33 1.40
CA GLY A 158 0.78 19.27 0.27
C GLY A 158 -0.38 18.29 0.42
N VAL A 159 -0.72 17.89 1.66
CA VAL A 159 -1.93 17.13 1.99
C VAL A 159 -3.02 18.11 2.39
N ASP A 160 -4.20 18.00 1.78
CA ASP A 160 -5.37 18.79 2.15
C ASP A 160 -6.02 18.20 3.41
N ILE A 161 -5.99 18.96 4.50
CA ILE A 161 -6.57 18.55 5.78
C ILE A 161 -7.94 19.19 5.96
N HIS A 162 -8.99 18.39 5.86
CA HIS A 162 -10.37 18.78 6.18
C HIS A 162 -10.62 18.61 7.66
N PHE A 163 -10.63 19.69 8.39
CA PHE A 163 -10.71 19.69 9.84
C PHE A 163 -12.15 19.82 10.36
N SER A 164 -12.48 19.01 11.36
CA SER A 164 -13.72 19.13 12.15
C SER A 164 -13.39 19.35 13.61
N ASP A 165 -13.75 20.53 14.13
CA ASP A 165 -13.61 20.86 15.53
C ASP A 165 -14.70 20.17 16.36
N VAL A 166 -14.29 19.33 17.31
CA VAL A 166 -15.18 18.58 18.19
C VAL A 166 -14.65 18.58 19.62
N TYR A 167 -15.56 18.47 20.59
CA TYR A 167 -15.13 18.10 21.93
C TYR A 167 -14.58 16.67 21.93
N VAL A 168 -13.38 16.49 22.45
CA VAL A 168 -12.71 15.18 22.60
C VAL A 168 -12.75 14.67 24.04
N GLN A 169 -13.47 15.34 24.91
CA GLN A 169 -13.69 14.99 26.30
C GLN A 169 -15.05 15.51 26.78
N GLY A 170 -15.57 14.90 27.84
CA GLY A 170 -16.85 15.24 28.44
C GLY A 170 -18.05 14.65 27.69
N THR A 171 -19.22 14.82 28.28
CA THR A 171 -20.49 14.17 27.89
C THR A 171 -20.94 14.47 26.47
N LYS A 172 -20.47 15.59 25.87
CA LYS A 172 -20.82 16.01 24.50
C LYS A 172 -19.93 15.37 23.44
N ALA A 173 -18.76 14.83 23.84
CA ALA A 173 -17.76 14.31 22.91
C ALA A 173 -18.30 13.18 22.01
N PRO A 174 -18.93 12.11 22.51
CA PRO A 174 -19.37 11.01 21.67
C PRO A 174 -20.31 11.46 20.56
N LEU A 175 -21.29 12.31 20.87
CA LEU A 175 -22.26 12.76 19.88
C LEU A 175 -21.64 13.63 18.79
N GLN A 176 -20.66 14.49 19.17
CA GLN A 176 -19.99 15.35 18.20
C GLN A 176 -19.04 14.55 17.31
N ILE A 177 -18.31 13.59 17.85
CA ILE A 177 -17.43 12.69 17.10
C ILE A 177 -18.26 11.89 16.07
N VAL A 178 -19.39 11.30 16.49
CA VAL A 178 -20.29 10.57 15.59
C VAL A 178 -20.78 11.47 14.46
N LYS A 179 -21.26 12.68 14.78
CA LYS A 179 -21.73 13.63 13.76
C LYS A 179 -20.63 14.03 12.78
N ALA A 180 -19.40 14.21 13.24
CA ALA A 180 -18.27 14.53 12.40
C ALA A 180 -17.92 13.36 11.46
N ILE A 181 -17.89 12.12 11.97
CA ILE A 181 -17.70 10.92 11.15
C ILE A 181 -18.80 10.81 10.09
N GLU A 182 -20.07 10.98 10.47
CA GLU A 182 -21.18 10.95 9.52
C GLU A 182 -21.12 12.06 8.48
N HIS A 183 -20.69 13.26 8.88
CA HIS A 183 -20.53 14.40 7.98
C HIS A 183 -19.54 14.05 6.86
N PHE A 184 -18.33 13.59 7.21
CA PHE A 184 -17.33 13.22 6.20
C PHE A 184 -17.78 12.06 5.32
N ASN A 185 -18.52 11.09 5.86
CA ASN A 185 -19.05 9.97 5.09
C ASN A 185 -20.17 10.35 4.11
N ARG A 186 -20.78 11.54 4.26
CA ARG A 186 -21.85 12.07 3.36
C ARG A 186 -21.32 13.02 2.30
N LEU A 187 -20.02 13.37 2.33
CA LEU A 187 -19.46 14.26 1.32
C LEU A 187 -19.52 13.63 -0.07
N PRO A 188 -19.74 14.42 -1.13
CA PRO A 188 -19.76 13.92 -2.50
C PRO A 188 -18.40 13.36 -2.94
N VAL A 189 -17.32 13.93 -2.45
CA VAL A 189 -15.94 13.43 -2.61
C VAL A 189 -15.46 13.04 -1.22
N LEU A 190 -15.22 11.75 -1.03
CA LEU A 190 -14.76 11.23 0.26
C LEU A 190 -13.28 11.54 0.45
N PRO A 191 -12.86 11.93 1.66
CA PRO A 191 -11.44 11.93 2.02
C PRO A 191 -10.81 10.53 1.89
N ASP A 192 -9.51 10.51 1.67
CA ASP A 192 -8.75 9.26 1.52
C ASP A 192 -8.63 8.50 2.86
N VAL A 193 -8.51 9.26 3.96
CA VAL A 193 -8.41 8.73 5.33
C VAL A 193 -9.17 9.65 6.29
N LEU A 194 -9.81 9.03 7.28
CA LEU A 194 -10.46 9.71 8.39
C LEU A 194 -9.65 9.46 9.66
N VAL A 195 -9.13 10.53 10.24
CA VAL A 195 -8.30 10.50 11.45
C VAL A 195 -9.11 11.03 12.64
N VAL A 196 -9.19 10.24 13.69
CA VAL A 196 -9.75 10.67 14.98
C VAL A 196 -8.63 10.68 15.98
N THR A 197 -8.32 11.85 16.54
CA THR A 197 -7.19 11.97 17.45
C THR A 197 -7.50 12.83 18.65
N ARG A 198 -6.82 12.51 19.75
CA ARG A 198 -6.84 13.25 21.00
C ARG A 198 -5.45 13.24 21.61
N GLY A 199 -5.10 14.34 22.28
CA GLY A 199 -3.89 14.40 23.11
C GLY A 199 -4.02 13.59 24.40
N GLY A 200 -2.98 13.49 25.16
CA GLY A 200 -2.96 12.84 26.46
C GLY A 200 -4.05 13.40 27.41
N GLY A 201 -4.40 12.64 28.45
CA GLY A 201 -5.40 13.03 29.43
C GLY A 201 -5.70 11.86 30.38
N SER A 202 -6.66 12.05 31.31
CA SER A 202 -7.06 11.04 32.28
C SER A 202 -7.77 9.85 31.61
N ALA A 203 -7.76 8.68 32.27
CA ALA A 203 -8.54 7.51 31.85
C ALA A 203 -10.03 7.80 31.72
N GLU A 204 -10.55 8.68 32.54
CA GLU A 204 -11.96 9.13 32.52
C GLU A 204 -12.27 9.89 31.23
N ASP A 205 -11.34 10.73 30.77
CA ASP A 205 -11.48 11.44 29.51
C ASP A 205 -11.40 10.51 28.29
N LEU A 206 -10.62 9.45 28.38
CA LEU A 206 -10.49 8.43 27.32
C LEU A 206 -11.74 7.55 27.22
N ALA A 207 -12.48 7.39 28.32
CA ALA A 207 -13.69 6.57 28.40
C ALA A 207 -14.76 6.99 27.36
N TRP A 208 -14.79 8.25 26.95
CA TRP A 208 -15.75 8.74 25.94
C TRP A 208 -15.56 8.12 24.55
N PHE A 209 -14.37 7.61 24.25
CA PHE A 209 -14.09 6.85 23.02
C PHE A 209 -14.45 5.36 23.12
N ASN A 210 -14.83 4.90 24.31
CA ASN A 210 -15.43 3.58 24.53
C ASN A 210 -16.98 3.64 24.44
N ASP A 211 -17.57 4.76 24.07
CA ASP A 211 -19.02 4.85 23.81
C ASP A 211 -19.39 4.01 22.59
N GLU A 212 -20.39 3.13 22.72
CA GLU A 212 -20.83 2.23 21.66
C GLU A 212 -21.16 2.96 20.35
N ARG A 213 -21.71 4.16 20.43
CA ARG A 213 -22.04 4.98 19.27
C ARG A 213 -20.78 5.39 18.48
N VAL A 214 -19.72 5.77 19.19
CA VAL A 214 -18.43 6.14 18.60
C VAL A 214 -17.79 4.93 17.95
N VAL A 215 -17.71 3.81 18.68
CA VAL A 215 -17.12 2.55 18.17
C VAL A 215 -17.84 2.08 16.91
N ARG A 216 -19.17 2.09 16.91
CA ARG A 216 -19.97 1.72 15.74
C ARG A 216 -19.79 2.69 14.57
N ALA A 217 -19.71 4.00 14.84
CA ALA A 217 -19.50 5.00 13.79
C ALA A 217 -18.13 4.83 13.11
N VAL A 218 -17.08 4.55 13.89
CA VAL A 218 -15.74 4.23 13.36
C VAL A 218 -15.79 2.97 12.49
N ALA A 219 -16.37 1.87 13.02
CA ALA A 219 -16.48 0.61 12.31
C ALA A 219 -17.32 0.68 11.03
N ALA A 220 -18.35 1.55 11.01
CA ALA A 220 -19.26 1.73 9.88
C ALA A 220 -18.79 2.79 8.87
N SER A 221 -17.66 3.45 9.11
CA SER A 221 -17.15 4.47 8.21
C SER A 221 -16.84 3.89 6.82
N ARG A 222 -17.24 4.60 5.77
CA ARG A 222 -16.90 4.28 4.37
C ARG A 222 -15.45 4.66 4.05
N ILE A 223 -14.91 5.62 4.79
CA ILE A 223 -13.55 6.13 4.67
C ILE A 223 -12.66 5.27 5.56
N PRO A 224 -11.47 4.83 5.10
CA PRO A 224 -10.50 4.16 5.95
C PRO A 224 -10.17 5.00 7.20
N THR A 225 -10.16 4.38 8.36
CA THR A 225 -10.08 5.08 9.66
C THR A 225 -8.74 4.85 10.34
N LEU A 226 -8.17 5.93 10.88
CA LEU A 226 -7.02 5.92 11.78
C LEU A 226 -7.44 6.55 13.10
N VAL A 227 -7.32 5.82 14.20
CA VAL A 227 -7.66 6.34 15.54
C VAL A 227 -6.42 6.38 16.43
N ALA A 228 -6.19 7.55 17.06
CA ALA A 228 -5.02 7.83 17.88
C ALA A 228 -5.45 8.61 19.15
N VAL A 229 -5.95 7.90 20.11
CA VAL A 229 -6.59 8.48 21.31
C VAL A 229 -5.93 7.99 22.61
N GLY A 230 -5.54 6.72 22.67
CA GLY A 230 -4.99 6.10 23.86
C GLY A 230 -3.47 6.18 23.95
N HIS A 231 -2.91 5.77 25.09
CA HIS A 231 -1.51 5.43 25.26
C HIS A 231 -1.32 3.91 25.06
N GLU A 232 -0.08 3.45 25.00
CA GLU A 232 0.25 2.03 24.75
C GLU A 232 -0.40 1.05 25.73
N VAL A 233 -0.74 1.51 26.94
CA VAL A 233 -1.21 0.66 28.04
C VAL A 233 -2.74 0.48 28.06
N ASP A 234 -3.51 1.47 27.60
CA ASP A 234 -4.98 1.44 27.66
C ASP A 234 -5.58 1.20 26.27
N ILE A 235 -6.24 0.06 26.11
CA ILE A 235 -6.89 -0.30 24.85
C ILE A 235 -8.26 0.39 24.76
N ILE A 236 -8.39 1.34 23.85
CA ILE A 236 -9.63 2.06 23.57
C ILE A 236 -10.44 1.31 22.50
N LEU A 237 -11.74 1.10 22.74
CA LEU A 237 -12.59 0.30 21.82
C LEU A 237 -12.72 0.94 20.44
N ALA A 238 -12.73 2.27 20.34
CA ALA A 238 -12.72 2.96 19.06
C ALA A 238 -11.44 2.66 18.25
N GLU A 239 -10.29 2.45 18.90
CA GLU A 239 -9.05 2.06 18.25
C GLU A 239 -9.09 0.61 17.74
N LEU A 240 -9.76 -0.29 18.49
CA LEU A 240 -9.97 -1.67 18.05
C LEU A 240 -10.87 -1.73 16.81
N ALA A 241 -11.85 -0.85 16.71
CA ALA A 241 -12.78 -0.78 15.58
C ALA A 241 -12.19 -0.08 14.35
N ALA A 242 -11.12 0.69 14.51
CA ALA A 242 -10.45 1.39 13.42
C ALA A 242 -9.67 0.44 12.50
N ASP A 243 -9.46 0.87 11.26
CA ASP A 243 -8.62 0.15 10.31
C ASP A 243 -7.15 0.14 10.74
N LEU A 244 -6.67 1.26 11.29
CA LEU A 244 -5.34 1.38 11.86
C LEU A 244 -5.39 2.12 13.21
N ARG A 245 -4.58 1.65 14.15
CA ARG A 245 -4.36 2.28 15.45
C ARG A 245 -3.03 3.03 15.45
N ALA A 246 -2.97 4.19 16.07
CA ALA A 246 -1.74 4.87 16.42
C ALA A 246 -1.71 5.19 17.92
N SER A 247 -0.53 5.24 18.52
CA SER A 247 -0.37 5.47 19.96
C SER A 247 -0.49 6.95 20.36
N THR A 248 -0.23 7.86 19.42
CA THR A 248 -0.28 9.32 19.65
C THR A 248 -0.69 10.04 18.37
N PRO A 249 -1.14 11.31 18.46
CA PRO A 249 -1.40 12.14 17.27
C PRO A 249 -0.19 12.26 16.34
N SER A 250 1.00 12.40 16.93
CA SER A 250 2.27 12.45 16.20
C SER A 250 2.56 11.14 15.45
N ASN A 251 2.34 10.01 16.12
CA ASN A 251 2.50 8.70 15.52
C ASN A 251 1.45 8.47 14.40
N ALA A 252 0.23 8.96 14.56
CA ALA A 252 -0.78 8.91 13.50
C ALA A 252 -0.32 9.61 12.22
N ALA A 253 0.24 10.82 12.34
CA ALA A 253 0.80 11.54 11.19
C ALA A 253 1.97 10.78 10.54
N GLN A 254 2.86 10.17 11.34
CA GLN A 254 4.00 9.37 10.85
C GLN A 254 3.55 8.11 10.08
N LEU A 255 2.51 7.43 10.57
CA LEU A 255 1.95 6.25 9.91
C LEU A 255 1.20 6.58 8.63
N LEU A 256 0.65 7.81 8.54
CA LEU A 256 -0.18 8.24 7.43
C LEU A 256 0.65 8.63 6.21
N VAL A 257 1.80 9.25 6.41
CA VAL A 257 2.66 9.73 5.32
C VAL A 257 4.10 9.27 5.51
N PRO A 258 4.78 8.87 4.42
CA PRO A 258 6.20 8.55 4.47
C PRO A 258 7.05 9.81 4.70
N ASP A 259 8.33 9.62 4.94
CA ASP A 259 9.28 10.72 4.99
C ASP A 259 9.70 11.11 3.57
N ARG A 260 9.46 12.38 3.21
CA ARG A 260 9.81 12.91 1.90
C ARG A 260 11.30 12.81 1.59
N THR A 261 12.15 12.99 2.61
CA THR A 261 13.61 12.94 2.43
C THR A 261 14.07 11.52 2.12
N GLU A 262 13.49 10.52 2.79
CA GLU A 262 13.75 9.11 2.52
C GLU A 262 13.32 8.72 1.09
N ILE A 263 12.14 9.16 0.66
CA ILE A 263 11.65 8.89 -0.70
C ILE A 263 12.53 9.52 -1.77
N ILE A 264 12.97 10.77 -1.56
CA ILE A 264 13.89 11.45 -2.49
C ILE A 264 15.24 10.69 -2.56
N ALA A 265 15.75 10.25 -1.42
CA ALA A 265 17.00 9.47 -1.37
C ALA A 265 16.84 8.12 -2.09
N GLU A 266 15.72 7.40 -1.89
CA GLU A 266 15.42 6.15 -2.57
C GLU A 266 15.30 6.33 -4.09
N LEU A 267 14.63 7.39 -4.54
CA LEU A 267 14.54 7.74 -5.96
C LEU A 267 15.91 8.05 -6.57
N ALA A 268 16.76 8.81 -5.85
CA ALA A 268 18.11 9.11 -6.30
C ALA A 268 18.97 7.84 -6.43
N ALA A 269 18.90 6.95 -5.44
CA ALA A 269 19.60 5.67 -5.47
C ALA A 269 19.10 4.77 -6.60
N THR A 270 17.80 4.70 -6.81
CA THR A 270 17.19 3.92 -7.91
C THR A 270 17.61 4.47 -9.27
N ARG A 271 17.63 5.80 -9.44
CA ARG A 271 18.12 6.46 -10.66
C ARG A 271 19.60 6.10 -10.92
N SER A 272 20.45 6.15 -9.90
CA SER A 272 21.86 5.78 -10.03
C SER A 272 22.02 4.34 -10.48
N LYS A 273 21.36 3.39 -9.81
CA LYS A 273 21.38 1.97 -10.17
C LYS A 273 20.93 1.72 -11.63
N LEU A 274 19.88 2.42 -12.06
CA LEU A 274 19.40 2.32 -13.45
C LEU A 274 20.44 2.83 -14.44
N THR A 275 21.07 3.98 -14.16
CA THR A 275 22.12 4.54 -14.99
C THR A 275 23.33 3.60 -15.09
N ASP A 276 23.78 3.07 -13.94
CA ASP A 276 24.93 2.12 -13.89
C ASP A 276 24.61 0.85 -14.65
N SER A 277 23.41 0.30 -14.52
CA SER A 277 22.97 -0.88 -15.27
C SER A 277 22.92 -0.65 -16.78
N LEU A 278 22.46 0.53 -17.22
CA LEU A 278 22.45 0.89 -18.62
C LEU A 278 23.88 1.02 -19.18
N VAL A 279 24.77 1.73 -18.45
CA VAL A 279 26.19 1.86 -18.85
C VAL A 279 26.83 0.49 -18.99
N GLN A 280 26.67 -0.39 -18.01
CA GLN A 280 27.21 -1.74 -18.03
C GLN A 280 26.67 -2.56 -19.21
N SER A 281 25.37 -2.46 -19.50
CA SER A 281 24.76 -3.13 -20.65
C SER A 281 25.35 -2.66 -21.98
N PHE A 282 25.55 -1.34 -22.14
CA PHE A 282 26.22 -0.77 -23.31
C PHE A 282 27.67 -1.24 -23.45
N GLU A 283 28.43 -1.25 -22.36
CA GLU A 283 29.82 -1.72 -22.37
C GLU A 283 29.93 -3.20 -22.79
N LEU A 284 29.07 -4.06 -22.28
CA LEU A 284 29.00 -5.47 -22.67
C LEU A 284 28.67 -5.60 -24.17
N THR A 285 27.67 -4.89 -24.63
CA THR A 285 27.28 -4.93 -26.08
C THR A 285 28.39 -4.43 -26.96
N LEU A 286 29.13 -3.38 -26.57
CA LEU A 286 30.27 -2.87 -27.32
C LEU A 286 31.42 -3.90 -27.35
N ARG A 287 31.69 -4.62 -26.28
CA ARG A 287 32.68 -5.71 -26.26
C ARG A 287 32.29 -6.82 -27.23
N ASP A 288 31.07 -7.30 -27.17
CA ASP A 288 30.57 -8.35 -28.03
C ASP A 288 30.68 -7.94 -29.52
N LEU A 289 30.36 -6.68 -29.79
CA LEU A 289 30.50 -6.13 -31.16
C LEU A 289 31.96 -6.08 -31.60
N GLN A 290 32.88 -5.66 -30.72
CA GLN A 290 34.30 -5.63 -31.00
C GLN A 290 34.87 -7.04 -31.22
N GLU A 291 34.49 -8.01 -30.38
CA GLU A 291 34.90 -9.41 -30.56
C GLU A 291 34.36 -10.01 -31.86
N SER A 292 33.09 -9.77 -32.17
CA SER A 292 32.48 -10.21 -33.42
C SER A 292 33.22 -9.62 -34.64
N ARG A 293 33.56 -8.32 -34.58
CA ARG A 293 34.36 -7.66 -35.62
C ARG A 293 35.73 -8.29 -35.78
N ARG A 294 36.46 -8.55 -34.68
CA ARG A 294 37.76 -9.21 -34.69
C ARG A 294 37.67 -10.61 -35.29
N TYR A 295 36.67 -11.37 -34.85
CA TYR A 295 36.43 -12.72 -35.38
C TYR A 295 36.17 -12.72 -36.88
N LEU A 296 35.29 -11.86 -37.36
CA LEU A 296 35.00 -11.74 -38.81
C LEU A 296 36.22 -11.33 -39.62
N THR A 297 37.02 -10.36 -39.12
CA THR A 297 38.25 -9.91 -39.80
C THR A 297 39.26 -11.04 -39.85
N SER A 298 39.51 -11.77 -38.76
CA SER A 298 40.46 -12.90 -38.78
C SER A 298 40.02 -14.03 -39.69
N LYS A 299 38.74 -14.35 -39.71
CA LYS A 299 38.18 -15.37 -40.62
C LYS A 299 38.27 -14.97 -42.09
N ALA A 300 38.03 -13.70 -42.41
CA ALA A 300 38.17 -13.19 -43.77
C ALA A 300 39.62 -13.25 -44.25
N LEU A 301 40.60 -12.87 -43.41
CA LEU A 301 42.02 -12.98 -43.74
C LEU A 301 42.42 -14.43 -43.94
N LEU A 302 42.08 -15.34 -43.07
CA LEU A 302 42.36 -16.75 -43.18
C LEU A 302 41.77 -17.36 -44.50
N TYR A 303 40.55 -16.94 -44.85
CA TYR A 303 39.91 -17.37 -46.08
C TYR A 303 40.64 -16.88 -47.33
N LEU A 304 41.12 -15.62 -47.34
CA LEU A 304 41.93 -15.06 -48.44
C LEU A 304 43.27 -15.77 -48.56
N ASP A 305 43.94 -16.07 -47.43
CA ASP A 305 45.21 -16.82 -47.44
C ASP A 305 45.00 -18.22 -48.04
N ASN A 306 43.99 -18.95 -47.62
CA ASN A 306 43.66 -20.27 -48.17
C ASN A 306 43.38 -20.22 -49.70
N LEU A 307 42.65 -19.18 -50.16
CA LEU A 307 42.40 -18.98 -51.57
C LEU A 307 43.68 -18.69 -52.30
N SER A 308 44.58 -17.89 -51.79
CA SER A 308 45.90 -17.58 -52.37
C SER A 308 46.76 -18.84 -52.50
N GLU A 309 46.81 -19.67 -51.41
CA GLU A 309 47.52 -20.97 -51.51
C GLU A 309 46.95 -21.92 -52.60
N GLN A 310 45.63 -22.00 -52.67
CA GLN A 310 44.96 -22.79 -53.68
C GLN A 310 45.29 -22.30 -55.12
N LEU A 311 45.32 -20.97 -55.33
CA LEU A 311 45.68 -20.37 -56.56
C LEU A 311 47.13 -20.66 -56.93
N GLU A 312 48.07 -20.53 -55.98
CA GLU A 312 49.46 -20.88 -56.21
C GLU A 312 49.66 -22.37 -56.50
N SER A 313 49.00 -23.25 -55.85
CA SER A 313 49.01 -24.69 -56.07
C SER A 313 48.49 -24.99 -57.45
N ARG A 314 47.39 -24.41 -57.89
CA ARG A 314 46.84 -24.56 -59.23
C ARG A 314 47.80 -24.00 -60.28
N ARG A 315 48.41 -22.84 -60.07
CA ARG A 315 49.44 -22.26 -60.90
C ARG A 315 50.64 -23.20 -61.10
N LYS A 316 51.12 -23.79 -59.99
CA LYS A 316 52.23 -24.79 -60.07
C LYS A 316 51.86 -26.00 -60.92
N ILE A 317 50.63 -26.53 -60.70
CA ILE A 317 50.14 -27.64 -61.53
C ILE A 317 50.09 -27.25 -63.01
N PHE A 318 49.50 -26.10 -63.32
CA PHE A 318 49.47 -25.63 -64.73
C PHE A 318 50.90 -25.44 -65.37
N SER A 319 51.85 -24.96 -64.55
CA SER A 319 53.22 -24.78 -65.00
C SER A 319 53.92 -26.10 -65.30
N ILE A 320 53.55 -27.19 -64.63
CA ILE A 320 54.09 -28.54 -64.91
C ILE A 320 53.56 -29.07 -66.26
N PHE A 321 52.32 -28.76 -66.56
CA PHE A 321 51.68 -29.17 -67.84
C PHE A 321 51.94 -28.21 -69.03
N ASP A 322 52.74 -27.12 -68.76
CA ASP A 322 53.10 -26.21 -69.85
C ASP A 322 54.05 -26.90 -70.83
N PRO A 323 53.69 -27.15 -72.10
CA PRO A 323 54.53 -27.79 -73.06
C PRO A 323 55.88 -27.07 -73.28
N ARG A 324 55.92 -25.76 -73.14
CA ARG A 324 57.14 -24.95 -73.22
C ARG A 324 58.15 -25.31 -72.11
N SER A 325 57.69 -25.61 -70.94
CA SER A 325 58.55 -26.06 -69.80
C SER A 325 59.12 -27.41 -70.06
N ALA A 326 58.38 -28.32 -70.68
CA ALA A 326 58.90 -29.62 -71.10
C ALA A 326 59.99 -29.47 -72.24
N LEU A 327 59.73 -28.64 -73.19
CA LEU A 327 60.70 -28.32 -74.26
C LEU A 327 62.02 -27.73 -73.67
N ARG A 328 61.96 -26.80 -72.71
CA ARG A 328 63.14 -26.22 -72.03
C ARG A 328 63.94 -27.24 -71.21
N ARG A 329 63.33 -28.32 -70.76
CA ARG A 329 64.01 -29.42 -70.04
C ARG A 329 64.71 -30.42 -70.98
N GLY A 330 64.65 -30.14 -72.30
CA GLY A 330 65.31 -30.99 -73.29
C GLY A 330 64.42 -32.05 -73.93
N TYR A 331 63.10 -32.03 -73.62
CA TYR A 331 62.13 -32.85 -74.33
C TYR A 331 61.84 -32.23 -75.65
N ALA A 332 61.49 -33.07 -76.62
CA ALA A 332 61.08 -32.64 -77.95
C ALA A 332 59.66 -33.09 -78.26
N VAL A 333 58.92 -32.28 -78.96
CA VAL A 333 57.59 -32.67 -79.45
C VAL A 333 57.79 -33.08 -80.91
N ILE A 334 57.53 -34.36 -81.19
CA ILE A 334 57.70 -34.93 -82.51
C ILE A 334 56.34 -34.95 -83.26
N ARG A 335 56.34 -34.48 -84.53
CA ARG A 335 55.17 -34.53 -85.36
C ARG A 335 55.54 -35.17 -86.73
N SER A 336 54.63 -36.01 -87.22
CA SER A 336 54.66 -36.44 -88.60
C SER A 336 53.35 -36.11 -89.27
N ARG A 337 53.40 -35.51 -90.48
CA ARG A 337 52.24 -35.10 -91.25
C ARG A 337 51.27 -34.26 -90.43
N GLY A 338 51.76 -33.38 -89.49
CA GLY A 338 50.96 -32.47 -88.63
C GLY A 338 50.37 -33.12 -87.39
N ARG A 339 50.53 -34.42 -87.13
CA ARG A 339 50.03 -35.15 -85.98
C ARG A 339 51.16 -35.39 -84.97
N HIS A 340 50.88 -35.25 -83.69
CA HIS A 340 51.81 -35.59 -82.61
C HIS A 340 52.07 -37.10 -82.61
N ILE A 341 53.33 -37.47 -82.49
CA ILE A 341 53.74 -38.84 -82.40
C ILE A 341 54.20 -39.11 -80.95
N ASN A 342 53.57 -40.08 -80.33
CA ASN A 342 53.88 -40.55 -78.95
C ASN A 342 54.34 -42.05 -78.90
N SER A 343 54.36 -42.67 -80.05
CA SER A 343 54.79 -44.04 -80.22
C SER A 343 55.50 -44.23 -81.62
N VAL A 344 56.46 -45.13 -81.70
CA VAL A 344 57.09 -45.48 -82.97
C VAL A 344 56.21 -46.35 -83.84
N ALA A 345 55.13 -46.93 -83.30
CA ALA A 345 54.17 -47.74 -84.00
C ALA A 345 53.42 -46.92 -85.03
N GLY A 346 53.68 -47.05 -86.32
CA GLY A 346 53.01 -46.30 -87.39
C GLY A 346 53.96 -45.35 -88.17
N LEU A 347 55.22 -45.30 -87.78
CA LEU A 347 56.28 -44.65 -88.61
C LEU A 347 56.77 -45.57 -89.70
N THR A 348 57.12 -44.97 -90.81
CA THR A 348 57.71 -45.72 -91.97
C THR A 348 59.15 -45.23 -92.18
N LEU A 349 60.03 -46.14 -92.61
CA LEU A 349 61.37 -45.77 -93.04
C LEU A 349 61.36 -44.71 -94.15
N GLY A 350 62.16 -43.65 -93.93
CA GLY A 350 62.20 -42.53 -94.90
C GLY A 350 61.20 -41.41 -94.60
N GLU A 351 60.34 -41.51 -93.60
CA GLU A 351 59.33 -40.51 -93.29
C GLU A 351 59.99 -39.26 -92.62
N LEU A 352 59.50 -38.08 -93.03
CA LEU A 352 59.98 -36.79 -92.49
C LEU A 352 59.28 -36.47 -91.17
N LEU A 353 60.09 -36.32 -90.14
CA LEU A 353 59.65 -35.96 -88.81
C LEU A 353 59.95 -34.48 -88.49
N GLN A 354 59.03 -33.77 -88.04
CA GLN A 354 59.17 -32.42 -87.48
C GLN A 354 59.40 -32.51 -86.00
N ILE A 355 60.60 -32.15 -85.48
CA ILE A 355 60.98 -32.19 -84.09
C ILE A 355 61.03 -30.76 -83.58
N GLN A 356 60.12 -30.42 -82.73
CA GLN A 356 60.03 -29.09 -82.11
C GLN A 356 60.87 -29.13 -80.85
N LEU A 357 61.85 -28.29 -80.73
CA LEU A 357 62.69 -28.02 -79.58
C LEU A 357 62.25 -26.67 -78.94
N ALA A 358 62.89 -26.28 -77.81
CA ALA A 358 62.57 -25.05 -77.11
C ALA A 358 62.80 -23.78 -77.91
N ASP A 359 63.76 -23.76 -78.80
CA ASP A 359 64.29 -22.62 -79.55
C ASP A 359 64.05 -22.72 -81.07
N GLY A 360 63.48 -23.80 -81.54
CA GLY A 360 63.23 -23.98 -82.98
C GLY A 360 62.66 -25.34 -83.35
N THR A 361 62.51 -25.54 -84.62
CA THR A 361 62.06 -26.81 -85.22
C THR A 361 63.06 -27.33 -86.21
N ILE A 362 63.42 -28.61 -86.09
CA ILE A 362 64.24 -29.31 -87.04
C ILE A 362 63.47 -30.37 -87.78
N THR A 363 63.80 -30.62 -89.03
CA THR A 363 63.24 -31.72 -89.82
C THR A 363 64.24 -32.83 -89.92
N ALA A 364 63.87 -34.03 -89.44
CA ALA A 364 64.70 -35.23 -89.51
C ALA A 364 64.03 -36.30 -90.36
N LYS A 365 64.78 -37.17 -90.96
CA LYS A 365 64.29 -38.31 -91.73
C LYS A 365 64.46 -39.58 -90.94
N THR A 366 63.45 -40.42 -90.86
CA THR A 366 63.55 -41.72 -90.16
C THR A 366 64.47 -42.66 -90.90
N GLU A 367 65.67 -42.99 -90.40
CA GLU A 367 66.64 -43.93 -91.00
C GLU A 367 66.47 -45.35 -90.49
N GLU A 368 66.11 -45.51 -89.19
CA GLU A 368 65.94 -46.80 -88.58
C GLU A 368 64.81 -46.76 -87.47
N ILE A 369 64.05 -47.82 -87.34
CA ILE A 369 62.96 -47.94 -86.28
C ILE A 369 63.26 -49.20 -85.51
N ASN A 370 63.65 -49.05 -84.28
CA ASN A 370 63.83 -50.12 -83.32
C ASN A 370 62.66 -50.09 -82.31
N THR A 371 61.93 -51.19 -82.09
CA THR A 371 60.80 -51.35 -81.23
C THR A 371 61.15 -52.04 -79.94
#